data_727a1005409ab1a65fe8a6528f5b9d8e
#
_entry.id   727a1005409ab1a65fe8a6528f5b9d8e
#
_cell.length_a   1.000
_cell.length_b   1.000
_cell.length_c   1.000
_cell.angle_alpha   90.00
_cell.angle_beta   90.00
_cell.angle_gamma   90.00
#
_symmetry.space_group_name_H-M   'P 1'
#
loop_
_entity.id
_entity.type
_entity.pdbx_description
1 polymer ?
#
loop_
_entity_poly.entity_id
_entity_poly.type
_entity_poly.pdbx_seq_one_letter_code
_entity_poly.pdbx_strand_id
1 'polypeptide(L)' 'MAHHKFKVGQLVDFAPSRPGMAPSGRPYEIVRLLPGEAGELQYRIKSKSEGFERVVKESELSRRTLG' A
#
# COMPACT_ATOMS: atom_id res chain seq x y z
N MET A 1 -12.13 -16.19 6.13
CA MET A 1 -11.32 -15.89 4.94
C MET A 1 -10.84 -14.45 4.98
N ALA A 2 -9.58 -14.23 4.65
CA ALA A 2 -9.04 -12.90 4.62
C ALA A 2 -9.40 -12.21 3.30
N HIS A 3 -9.88 -10.99 3.40
CA HIS A 3 -10.22 -10.19 2.22
C HIS A 3 -9.31 -8.98 2.18
N HIS A 4 -8.91 -8.60 0.98
CA HIS A 4 -8.13 -7.37 0.80
C HIS A 4 -8.97 -6.17 1.22
N LYS A 5 -8.37 -5.32 2.04
CA LYS A 5 -9.03 -4.11 2.56
C LYS A 5 -9.14 -3.02 1.49
N PHE A 6 -8.24 -3.03 0.53
CA PHE A 6 -8.15 -2.02 -0.52
C PHE A 6 -8.39 -2.65 -1.88
N LYS A 7 -8.77 -1.82 -2.85
CA LYS A 7 -9.11 -2.28 -4.20
C LYS A 7 -8.13 -1.72 -5.24
N VAL A 8 -8.01 -2.41 -6.35
CA VAL A 8 -7.23 -1.91 -7.49
C VAL A 8 -7.78 -0.57 -7.93
N GLY A 9 -6.90 0.40 -8.15
CA GLY A 9 -7.26 1.76 -8.50
C GLY A 9 -7.47 2.69 -7.32
N GLN A 10 -7.49 2.17 -6.09
CA GLN A 10 -7.69 2.98 -4.90
C GLN A 10 -6.40 3.70 -4.53
N LEU A 11 -6.52 4.95 -4.09
CA LEU A 11 -5.37 5.70 -3.58
C LEU A 11 -5.22 5.45 -2.09
N VAL A 12 -3.99 5.22 -1.67
CA VAL A 12 -3.66 4.92 -0.29
C VAL A 12 -2.41 5.68 0.13
N ASP A 13 -2.21 5.79 1.43
CA ASP A 13 -0.95 6.29 1.99
C ASP A 13 -0.10 5.10 2.40
N PHE A 14 1.20 5.21 2.15
CA PHE A 14 2.16 4.18 2.49
C PHE A 14 3.06 4.66 3.61
N ALA A 15 3.09 3.91 4.71
CA ALA A 15 3.96 4.18 5.85
C ALA A 15 4.81 2.94 6.10
N PRO A 16 6.10 2.95 5.70
CA PRO A 16 6.97 1.81 5.96
C PRO A 16 7.03 1.51 7.44
N SER A 17 7.05 0.23 7.78
CA SER A 17 7.07 -0.19 9.17
C SER A 17 8.47 -0.19 9.78
N ARG A 18 9.47 0.30 9.06
CA ARG A 18 10.84 0.36 9.56
C ARG A 18 11.01 1.56 10.49
N PRO A 19 11.70 1.38 11.65
CA PRO A 19 12.00 2.51 12.53
C PRO A 19 12.83 3.57 11.80
N GLY A 20 12.53 4.83 12.07
CA GLY A 20 13.28 5.94 11.50
C GLY A 20 12.86 6.36 10.10
N MET A 21 11.92 5.64 9.48
CA MET A 21 11.41 6.01 8.16
C MET A 21 10.10 6.76 8.31
N ALA A 22 10.03 7.96 7.76
CA ALA A 22 8.81 8.75 7.76
C ALA A 22 7.89 8.31 6.64
N PRO A 23 6.56 8.48 6.82
CA PRO A 23 5.63 8.28 5.71
C PRO A 23 6.01 9.17 4.53
N SER A 24 5.81 8.68 3.32
CA SER A 24 6.23 9.41 2.13
C SER A 24 5.41 10.67 1.88
N GLY A 25 4.19 10.74 2.41
CA GLY A 25 3.28 11.85 2.16
C GLY A 25 2.73 11.89 0.74
N ARG A 26 3.11 10.94 -0.09
CA ARG A 26 2.68 10.87 -1.48
C ARG A 26 1.61 9.82 -1.64
N PRO A 27 0.60 10.07 -2.50
CA PRO A 27 -0.40 9.04 -2.75
C PRO A 27 0.19 7.91 -3.60
N TYR A 28 -0.20 6.70 -3.26
CA TYR A 28 0.11 5.53 -4.06
C TYR A 28 -1.19 4.94 -4.58
N GLU A 29 -1.14 4.36 -5.75
CA GLU A 29 -2.29 3.67 -6.33
C GLU A 29 -2.09 2.17 -6.22
N ILE A 30 -3.15 1.46 -5.79
CA ILE A 30 -3.14 0.00 -5.78
C ILE A 30 -3.24 -0.46 -7.23
N VAL A 31 -2.22 -1.17 -7.72
CA VAL A 31 -2.22 -1.66 -9.10
C VAL A 31 -2.53 -3.15 -9.15
N ARG A 32 -2.31 -3.88 -8.05
CA ARG A 32 -2.60 -5.31 -8.02
C ARG A 32 -2.81 -5.78 -6.58
N LEU A 33 -3.72 -6.71 -6.41
CA LEU A 33 -3.90 -7.41 -5.13
C LEU A 33 -3.07 -8.68 -5.18
N LEU A 34 -2.29 -8.91 -4.11
CA LEU A 34 -1.40 -10.06 -4.03
C LEU A 34 -1.78 -10.94 -2.85
N PRO A 35 -1.63 -12.27 -2.97
CA PRO A 35 -1.83 -13.15 -1.82
C PRO A 35 -0.74 -12.85 -0.79
N GLY A 36 -1.12 -12.89 0.48
CA GLY A 36 -0.18 -12.63 1.55
C GLY A 36 0.48 -13.91 2.03
N GLU A 37 1.64 -13.74 2.67
CA GLU A 37 2.29 -14.81 3.40
C GLU A 37 2.06 -14.59 4.89
N ALA A 38 2.07 -15.67 5.64
CA ALA A 38 1.88 -15.63 7.09
C ALA A 38 0.59 -14.91 7.51
N GLY A 39 -0.46 -15.03 6.70
CA GLY A 39 -1.77 -14.48 7.03
C GLY A 39 -1.92 -12.99 6.77
N GLU A 40 -0.93 -12.33 6.22
CA GLU A 40 -1.00 -10.90 5.92
C GLU A 40 -1.05 -10.68 4.42
N LEU A 41 -2.09 -10.00 3.95
CA LEU A 41 -2.29 -9.73 2.54
C LEU A 41 -1.32 -8.65 2.06
N GLN A 42 -0.97 -8.73 0.79
CA GLN A 42 -0.02 -7.82 0.17
C GLN A 42 -0.62 -7.11 -1.02
N TYR A 43 0.03 -6.05 -1.43
CA TYR A 43 -0.41 -5.21 -2.54
C TYR A 43 0.77 -4.76 -3.36
N ARG A 44 0.56 -4.61 -4.65
CA ARG A 44 1.51 -3.90 -5.50
C ARG A 44 0.97 -2.49 -5.68
N ILE A 45 1.80 -1.51 -5.37
CA ILE A 45 1.42 -0.10 -5.41
C ILE A 45 2.38 0.67 -6.28
N LYS A 46 1.92 1.80 -6.79
CA LYS A 46 2.71 2.66 -7.67
C LYS A 46 2.43 4.12 -7.35
N SER A 47 3.49 4.92 -7.35
CA SER A 47 3.37 6.38 -7.24
C SER A 47 3.70 7.01 -8.58
N LYS A 48 3.00 8.10 -8.91
CA LYS A 48 3.28 8.84 -10.14
C LYS A 48 4.68 9.43 -10.16
N SER A 49 5.25 9.68 -8.97
CA SER A 49 6.58 10.26 -8.87
C SER A 49 7.68 9.20 -8.86
N GLU A 50 7.33 7.92 -8.84
CA GLU A 50 8.29 6.83 -8.89
C GLU A 50 8.14 6.07 -10.19
N GLY A 51 9.26 5.64 -10.76
CA GLY A 51 9.22 4.89 -12.00
C GLY A 51 9.10 3.38 -11.83
N PHE A 52 8.74 2.92 -10.61
CA PHE A 52 8.67 1.48 -10.33
C PHE A 52 7.53 1.21 -9.35
N GLU A 53 7.13 -0.06 -9.28
CA GLU A 53 6.10 -0.52 -8.38
C GLU A 53 6.72 -1.10 -7.11
N ARG A 54 5.97 -1.07 -6.01
CA ARG A 54 6.42 -1.64 -4.75
C ARG A 54 5.44 -2.71 -4.29
N VAL A 55 5.97 -3.77 -3.68
CA VAL A 55 5.15 -4.79 -3.02
C VAL A 55 5.18 -4.48 -1.52
N VAL A 56 4.02 -4.26 -0.93
CA VAL A 56 3.90 -3.84 0.46
C VAL A 56 2.84 -4.66 1.18
N LYS A 57 2.90 -4.65 2.50
CA LYS A 57 1.93 -5.35 3.34
C LYS A 57 0.73 -4.44 3.61
N GLU A 58 -0.41 -5.06 3.84
CA GLU A 58 -1.64 -4.31 4.14
C GLU A 58 -1.48 -3.41 5.36
N SER A 59 -0.74 -3.86 6.37
CA SER A 59 -0.50 -3.07 7.58
C SER A 59 0.31 -1.81 7.33
N GLU A 60 1.01 -1.73 6.21
CA GLU A 60 1.80 -0.55 5.86
C GLU A 60 0.99 0.49 5.08
N LEU A 61 -0.25 0.16 4.76
CA LEU A 61 -1.13 1.03 3.98
C LEU A 61 -2.25 1.57 4.84
N SER A 62 -2.68 2.78 4.54
CA SER A 62 -3.85 3.36 5.16
C SER A 62 -4.69 4.06 4.11
N ARG A 63 -5.99 4.14 4.38
CA ARG A 63 -6.92 4.81 3.47
C ARG A 63 -6.58 6.29 3.42
N ARG A 64 -6.43 6.79 2.19
CA ARG A 64 -6.19 8.21 2.03
C ARG A 64 -7.49 8.96 2.22
N THR A 65 -7.51 9.85 3.20
CA THR A 65 -8.65 10.70 3.43
C THR A 65 -8.45 12.04 2.74
N LEU A 66 -9.46 12.45 1.99
CA LEU A 66 -9.50 13.77 1.42
C LEU A 66 -10.10 14.69 2.47
N GLY A 67 -9.32 15.60 2.98
CA GLY A 67 -9.93 16.45 3.97
C GLY A 67 -9.08 17.53 4.43
#